data_285a9684ef528764f335744b952e9336
#
_entry.id   285a9684ef528764f335744b952e9336
#
_cell.length_a   1.000
_cell.length_b   1.000
_cell.length_c   1.000
_cell.angle_alpha   90.00
_cell.angle_beta   90.00
_cell.angle_gamma   90.00
#
_symmetry.space_group_name_H-M   'P 1'
#
loop_
_entity.id
_entity.type
_entity.pdbx_description
1 polymer ?
#
loop_
_entity_poly.entity_id
_entity_poly.type
_entity_poly.pdbx_seq_one_letter_code
_entity_poly.pdbx_strand_id
1 'polypeptide(L)'
;MPASNRDAPAAPAVVILGASARAAAASAARAGWTVHAADIFSDADLAIVAESGQCVTDYPGGLFAAAVGFPPAPWCYTGAIENHPDLIDRIAATRPLAGNAAAVVRRVRDPASLATTLAAAGLRFPETFLTSIGVPTDGSFIVKPRSSAGGQGIARWTPAAARGDRAAVTHIWQRWVDGLPMAAAFCIAEGNASLMGTSRQLLGAAWCHAVPHAYCGSVAAPLESLHDRVRDELHRLGRLLADSFGLAGAVGVDFILGADDSITVIEVNPRPTASMELVERATGRSIAAAHFAACGFPPPVPPAADAFTGIWSKAILFAPQNLTIDEPLLQRLRRLAQPWTHDDGWPALADIPQPGQTLARGRPVITIFARGESPEDSHARLVARTTSLGACLS
;
A
#
# COMPACT_ATOMS: atom_id res chain seq x y z
N MET A 1 -46.63 -8.69 16.13
CA MET A 1 -45.64 -7.62 15.95
C MET A 1 -44.35 -8.11 16.59
N PRO A 2 -43.31 -8.47 15.87
CA PRO A 2 -42.01 -8.79 16.48
C PRO A 2 -41.38 -7.50 16.98
N ALA A 3 -40.90 -7.52 18.23
CA ALA A 3 -40.23 -6.42 18.89
C ALA A 3 -39.00 -5.98 18.05
N SER A 4 -38.93 -4.69 17.73
CA SER A 4 -37.77 -4.10 17.06
C SER A 4 -36.55 -4.24 17.97
N ASN A 5 -35.55 -4.97 17.51
CA ASN A 5 -34.23 -5.13 18.17
C ASN A 5 -33.47 -3.77 18.09
N ARG A 6 -33.82 -2.80 18.96
CA ARG A 6 -33.26 -1.43 19.00
C ARG A 6 -32.07 -1.28 19.97
N ASP A 7 -31.62 -2.35 20.63
CA ASP A 7 -30.62 -2.28 21.71
C ASP A 7 -29.31 -3.04 21.42
N ALA A 8 -28.98 -3.37 20.20
CA ALA A 8 -27.61 -3.78 19.90
C ALA A 8 -26.72 -2.54 19.97
N PRO A 9 -25.63 -2.54 20.79
CA PRO A 9 -24.69 -1.42 20.79
C PRO A 9 -24.18 -1.18 19.37
N ALA A 10 -24.16 0.09 18.95
CA ALA A 10 -23.66 0.45 17.64
C ALA A 10 -22.23 -0.12 17.47
N ALA A 11 -21.94 -0.70 16.32
CA ALA A 11 -20.60 -1.23 16.05
C ALA A 11 -19.55 -0.12 16.24
N PRO A 12 -18.42 -0.41 16.91
CA PRO A 12 -17.39 0.59 17.10
C PRO A 12 -16.89 1.12 15.75
N ALA A 13 -16.63 2.41 15.71
CA ALA A 13 -16.26 3.12 14.49
C ALA A 13 -14.74 3.31 14.39
N VAL A 14 -14.23 3.43 13.15
CA VAL A 14 -12.85 3.82 12.83
C VAL A 14 -12.85 4.84 11.71
N VAL A 15 -11.81 5.70 11.70
CA VAL A 15 -11.57 6.67 10.63
C VAL A 15 -10.34 6.28 9.85
N ILE A 16 -10.43 6.22 8.53
CA ILE A 16 -9.33 5.85 7.64
C ILE A 16 -9.05 7.00 6.67
N LEU A 17 -7.81 7.50 6.69
CA LEU A 17 -7.39 8.66 5.93
C LEU A 17 -6.18 8.33 5.05
N GLY A 18 -6.11 8.89 3.84
CA GLY A 18 -4.95 8.69 2.99
C GLY A 18 -5.13 9.17 1.56
N ALA A 19 -4.16 8.86 0.70
CA ALA A 19 -4.32 9.09 -0.73
C ALA A 19 -5.33 8.10 -1.35
N SER A 20 -5.39 6.84 -0.83
CA SER A 20 -6.42 5.85 -1.15
C SER A 20 -6.78 5.09 0.12
N ALA A 21 -8.04 5.14 0.53
CA ALA A 21 -8.54 4.52 1.76
C ALA A 21 -9.29 3.20 1.50
N ARG A 22 -9.74 2.94 0.27
CA ARG A 22 -10.68 1.87 -0.07
C ARG A 22 -10.24 0.47 0.45
N ALA A 23 -8.98 0.07 0.23
CA ALA A 23 -8.52 -1.27 0.64
C ALA A 23 -8.57 -1.45 2.17
N ALA A 24 -8.10 -0.45 2.93
CA ALA A 24 -8.11 -0.47 4.39
C ALA A 24 -9.55 -0.38 4.93
N ALA A 25 -10.42 0.43 4.29
CA ALA A 25 -11.83 0.54 4.63
C ALA A 25 -12.56 -0.79 4.45
N ALA A 26 -12.35 -1.46 3.32
CA ALA A 26 -12.93 -2.78 3.05
C ALA A 26 -12.45 -3.83 4.06
N SER A 27 -11.17 -3.80 4.44
CA SER A 27 -10.60 -4.68 5.47
C SER A 27 -11.23 -4.42 6.85
N ALA A 28 -11.40 -3.15 7.24
CA ALA A 28 -12.01 -2.77 8.52
C ALA A 28 -13.51 -3.13 8.57
N ALA A 29 -14.25 -2.89 7.49
CA ALA A 29 -15.66 -3.26 7.40
C ALA A 29 -15.87 -4.77 7.54
N ARG A 30 -15.02 -5.61 6.90
CA ARG A 30 -15.06 -7.08 7.08
C ARG A 30 -14.76 -7.51 8.50
N ALA A 31 -13.99 -6.73 9.25
CA ALA A 31 -13.72 -6.98 10.67
C ALA A 31 -14.80 -6.41 11.62
N GLY A 32 -15.88 -5.88 11.06
CA GLY A 32 -17.07 -5.46 11.81
C GLY A 32 -17.06 -4.01 12.30
N TRP A 33 -16.09 -3.18 11.89
CA TRP A 33 -16.14 -1.75 12.22
C TRP A 33 -17.10 -0.96 11.33
N THR A 34 -17.72 0.04 11.90
CA THR A 34 -18.30 1.15 11.14
C THR A 34 -17.17 2.03 10.64
N VAL A 35 -17.07 2.23 9.33
CA VAL A 35 -15.94 2.90 8.71
C VAL A 35 -16.32 4.30 8.23
N HIS A 36 -15.54 5.30 8.62
CA HIS A 36 -15.53 6.64 8.01
C HIS A 36 -14.21 6.81 7.26
N ALA A 37 -14.24 7.31 6.02
CA ALA A 37 -13.05 7.38 5.21
C ALA A 37 -12.93 8.68 4.43
N ALA A 38 -11.69 9.18 4.25
CA ALA A 38 -11.41 10.29 3.35
C ALA A 38 -10.15 10.02 2.53
N ASP A 39 -10.27 10.21 1.21
CA ASP A 39 -9.19 10.06 0.26
C ASP A 39 -9.37 10.95 -0.98
N ILE A 40 -8.46 10.84 -1.95
CA ILE A 40 -8.50 11.67 -3.17
C ILE A 40 -9.33 11.07 -4.31
N PHE A 41 -9.76 9.80 -4.20
CA PHE A 41 -10.43 9.08 -5.29
C PHE A 41 -11.94 9.00 -5.07
N SER A 42 -12.36 8.76 -3.83
CA SER A 42 -13.79 8.53 -3.49
C SER A 42 -14.42 7.46 -4.38
N ASP A 43 -13.71 6.34 -4.50
CA ASP A 43 -14.08 5.24 -5.37
C ASP A 43 -15.50 4.74 -5.08
N ALA A 44 -16.21 4.25 -6.10
CA ALA A 44 -17.58 3.78 -5.95
C ALA A 44 -17.70 2.60 -4.97
N ASP A 45 -16.69 1.73 -4.94
CA ASP A 45 -16.63 0.60 -4.00
C ASP A 45 -16.20 1.02 -2.58
N LEU A 46 -15.56 2.18 -2.38
CA LEU A 46 -15.39 2.77 -1.05
C LEU A 46 -16.74 3.15 -0.44
N ALA A 47 -17.64 3.73 -1.24
CA ALA A 47 -18.99 4.10 -0.78
C ALA A 47 -19.87 2.90 -0.38
N ILE A 48 -19.52 1.68 -0.82
CA ILE A 48 -20.23 0.44 -0.42
C ILE A 48 -19.83 0.00 0.99
N VAL A 49 -18.59 0.24 1.40
CA VAL A 49 -18.01 -0.28 2.64
C VAL A 49 -17.86 0.76 3.75
N ALA A 50 -17.93 2.05 3.42
CA ALA A 50 -17.85 3.15 4.36
C ALA A 50 -19.25 3.70 4.67
N GLU A 51 -19.57 3.89 5.95
CA GLU A 51 -20.78 4.59 6.41
C GLU A 51 -20.79 6.04 5.92
N SER A 52 -19.61 6.68 5.89
CA SER A 52 -19.41 7.99 5.25
C SER A 52 -18.06 8.06 4.58
N GLY A 53 -18.06 8.58 3.36
CA GLY A 53 -16.89 8.83 2.54
C GLY A 53 -16.75 10.30 2.16
N GLN A 54 -15.51 10.80 2.11
CA GLN A 54 -15.21 12.18 1.72
C GLN A 54 -14.11 12.22 0.68
N CYS A 55 -14.38 12.85 -0.47
CA CYS A 55 -13.36 13.16 -1.46
C CYS A 55 -12.55 14.39 -1.03
N VAL A 56 -11.24 14.26 -0.96
CA VAL A 56 -10.33 15.36 -0.60
C VAL A 56 -9.66 15.89 -1.85
N THR A 57 -10.08 17.06 -2.31
CA THR A 57 -9.53 17.71 -3.51
C THR A 57 -8.24 18.48 -3.22
N ASP A 58 -8.06 18.98 -2.01
CA ASP A 58 -6.84 19.65 -1.52
C ASP A 58 -6.03 18.67 -0.67
N TYR A 59 -5.33 17.74 -1.30
CA TYR A 59 -4.49 16.77 -0.59
C TYR A 59 -3.06 17.32 -0.39
N PRO A 60 -2.48 17.20 0.82
CA PRO A 60 -3.01 16.56 2.02
C PRO A 60 -3.80 17.50 2.94
N GLY A 61 -3.90 18.80 2.64
CA GLY A 61 -4.45 19.85 3.51
C GLY A 61 -5.89 19.55 3.98
N GLY A 62 -6.74 19.13 3.07
CA GLY A 62 -8.15 18.85 3.35
C GLY A 62 -8.40 17.64 4.26
N LEU A 63 -7.42 16.76 4.45
CA LEU A 63 -7.58 15.58 5.33
C LEU A 63 -7.80 15.94 6.80
N PHE A 64 -7.25 17.07 7.29
CA PHE A 64 -7.48 17.51 8.65
C PHE A 64 -8.95 17.91 8.86
N ALA A 65 -9.51 18.68 7.93
CA ALA A 65 -10.92 19.08 8.01
C ALA A 65 -11.85 17.85 7.93
N ALA A 66 -11.56 16.92 7.03
CA ALA A 66 -12.28 15.65 6.95
C ALA A 66 -12.19 14.85 8.27
N ALA A 67 -10.99 14.74 8.83
CA ALA A 67 -10.79 14.05 10.09
C ALA A 67 -11.64 14.64 11.22
N VAL A 68 -11.68 15.96 11.37
CA VAL A 68 -12.45 16.63 12.41
C VAL A 68 -13.96 16.52 12.17
N GLY A 69 -14.40 16.46 10.92
CA GLY A 69 -15.81 16.36 10.54
C GLY A 69 -16.44 14.98 10.80
N PHE A 70 -15.64 13.91 10.93
CA PHE A 70 -16.15 12.58 11.25
C PHE A 70 -16.47 12.40 12.73
N PRO A 71 -17.39 11.48 13.10
CA PRO A 71 -17.68 11.13 14.48
C PRO A 71 -16.42 10.76 15.29
N PRO A 72 -16.44 10.91 16.63
CA PRO A 72 -15.33 10.50 17.48
C PRO A 72 -15.02 9.01 17.33
N ALA A 73 -13.82 8.69 16.86
CA ALA A 73 -13.34 7.33 16.65
C ALA A 73 -11.81 7.34 16.53
N PRO A 74 -11.10 6.23 16.84
CA PRO A 74 -9.70 6.09 16.50
C PRO A 74 -9.51 6.16 14.98
N TRP A 75 -8.33 6.60 14.56
CA TRP A 75 -8.01 6.74 13.15
C TRP A 75 -6.71 6.05 12.77
N CYS A 76 -6.63 5.62 11.54
CA CYS A 76 -5.37 5.20 10.93
C CYS A 76 -5.16 5.90 9.59
N TYR A 77 -3.93 5.83 9.11
CA TYR A 77 -3.58 6.39 7.82
C TYR A 77 -3.05 5.34 6.85
N THR A 78 -3.29 5.59 5.57
CA THR A 78 -2.76 4.82 4.45
C THR A 78 -1.69 5.65 3.69
N GLY A 79 -1.19 5.16 2.56
CA GLY A 79 -0.19 5.86 1.73
C GLY A 79 -0.68 7.25 1.32
N ALA A 80 0.17 8.02 1.29
CA ALA A 80 1.25 8.88 1.33
C ALA A 80 1.27 9.86 2.53
N ILE A 81 0.43 9.64 3.58
CA ILE A 81 0.38 10.53 4.77
C ILE A 81 1.72 10.49 5.53
N GLU A 82 2.45 9.40 5.46
CA GLU A 82 3.81 9.30 6.01
C GLU A 82 4.78 10.36 5.48
N ASN A 83 4.47 11.00 4.37
CA ASN A 83 5.21 12.14 3.84
C ASN A 83 4.86 13.46 4.53
N HIS A 84 3.84 13.47 5.39
CA HIS A 84 3.28 14.64 6.07
C HIS A 84 3.17 14.40 7.58
N PRO A 85 4.29 14.15 8.29
CA PRO A 85 4.27 13.81 9.71
C PRO A 85 3.64 14.91 10.57
N ASP A 86 3.74 16.19 10.18
CA ASP A 86 3.06 17.29 10.92
C ASP A 86 1.53 17.18 10.86
N LEU A 87 0.99 16.62 9.77
CA LEU A 87 -0.45 16.33 9.67
C LEU A 87 -0.83 15.18 10.61
N ILE A 88 0.04 14.17 10.77
CA ILE A 88 -0.19 13.08 11.73
C ILE A 88 -0.30 13.66 13.15
N ASP A 89 0.63 14.52 13.57
CA ASP A 89 0.59 15.18 14.88
C ASP A 89 -0.69 15.99 15.08
N ARG A 90 -1.09 16.78 14.06
CA ARG A 90 -2.30 17.61 14.12
C ARG A 90 -3.58 16.77 14.28
N ILE A 91 -3.73 15.69 13.54
CA ILE A 91 -4.91 14.83 13.63
C ILE A 91 -4.88 14.04 14.95
N ALA A 92 -3.73 13.51 15.37
CA ALA A 92 -3.57 12.78 16.62
C ALA A 92 -3.89 13.63 17.87
N ALA A 93 -3.76 14.95 17.77
CA ALA A 93 -4.22 15.88 18.84
C ALA A 93 -5.75 15.95 18.98
N THR A 94 -6.51 15.47 17.99
CA THR A 94 -7.99 15.55 17.98
C THR A 94 -8.66 14.20 18.21
N ARG A 95 -7.97 13.08 17.92
CA ARG A 95 -8.51 11.72 18.04
C ARG A 95 -7.42 10.67 18.23
N PRO A 96 -7.69 9.53 18.89
CA PRO A 96 -6.70 8.48 19.12
C PRO A 96 -6.13 7.92 17.81
N LEU A 97 -4.82 7.89 17.69
CA LEU A 97 -4.11 7.33 16.54
C LEU A 97 -3.95 5.81 16.71
N ALA A 98 -4.45 5.04 15.76
CA ALA A 98 -4.09 3.65 15.55
C ALA A 98 -3.00 3.62 14.46
N GLY A 99 -1.74 3.55 14.87
CA GLY A 99 -0.59 3.59 13.95
C GLY A 99 0.62 4.27 14.55
N ASN A 100 1.56 4.61 13.70
CA ASN A 100 2.84 5.17 14.09
C ASN A 100 2.80 6.70 14.20
N ALA A 101 3.20 7.23 15.34
CA ALA A 101 3.26 8.66 15.59
C ALA A 101 4.30 9.35 14.67
N ALA A 102 4.13 10.63 14.42
CA ALA A 102 4.99 11.40 13.53
C ALA A 102 6.49 11.31 13.86
N ALA A 103 6.85 11.27 15.13
CA ALA A 103 8.25 11.11 15.56
C ALA A 103 8.85 9.76 15.11
N VAL A 104 8.06 8.68 15.18
CA VAL A 104 8.45 7.35 14.69
C VAL A 104 8.57 7.36 13.17
N VAL A 105 7.59 7.96 12.48
CA VAL A 105 7.60 8.11 11.01
C VAL A 105 8.84 8.87 10.54
N ARG A 106 9.16 10.02 11.15
CA ARG A 106 10.36 10.81 10.81
C ARG A 106 11.64 9.99 10.96
N ARG A 107 11.76 9.21 12.04
CA ARG A 107 12.96 8.39 12.30
C ARG A 107 13.12 7.24 11.30
N VAL A 108 12.08 6.45 11.09
CA VAL A 108 12.16 5.26 10.22
C VAL A 108 12.24 5.63 8.73
N ARG A 109 11.71 6.81 8.36
CA ARG A 109 11.77 7.34 6.98
C ARG A 109 13.04 8.16 6.71
N ASP A 110 13.87 8.46 7.72
CA ASP A 110 15.17 9.07 7.49
C ASP A 110 16.19 8.05 6.97
N PRO A 111 16.71 8.21 5.73
CA PRO A 111 17.62 7.22 5.13
C PRO A 111 18.90 7.00 5.95
N ALA A 112 19.41 8.02 6.63
CA ALA A 112 20.63 7.90 7.42
C ALA A 112 20.39 7.07 8.70
N SER A 113 19.27 7.34 9.40
CA SER A 113 18.84 6.57 10.57
C SER A 113 18.59 5.11 10.21
N LEU A 114 17.86 4.86 9.11
CA LEU A 114 17.56 3.50 8.66
C LEU A 114 18.83 2.75 8.24
N ALA A 115 19.71 3.38 7.45
CA ALA A 115 20.97 2.78 7.02
C ALA A 115 21.86 2.40 8.20
N THR A 116 22.01 3.29 9.19
CA THR A 116 22.82 3.04 10.39
C THR A 116 22.25 1.88 11.20
N THR A 117 20.92 1.85 11.41
CA THR A 117 20.26 0.81 12.17
C THR A 117 20.39 -0.56 11.49
N LEU A 118 20.16 -0.63 10.18
CA LEU A 118 20.28 -1.87 9.41
C LEU A 118 21.73 -2.39 9.39
N ALA A 119 22.70 -1.49 9.16
CA ALA A 119 24.12 -1.85 9.11
C ALA A 119 24.60 -2.42 10.45
N ALA A 120 24.19 -1.84 11.59
CA ALA A 120 24.52 -2.34 12.93
C ALA A 120 24.01 -3.77 13.17
N ALA A 121 22.93 -4.17 12.50
CA ALA A 121 22.36 -5.51 12.54
C ALA A 121 22.88 -6.44 11.41
N GLY A 122 23.82 -5.98 10.57
CA GLY A 122 24.31 -6.74 9.43
C GLY A 122 23.30 -6.93 8.32
N LEU A 123 22.29 -6.05 8.22
CA LEU A 123 21.31 -6.02 7.14
C LEU A 123 21.72 -4.99 6.08
N ARG A 124 21.35 -5.25 4.82
CA ARG A 124 21.79 -4.40 3.70
C ARG A 124 20.81 -3.25 3.47
N PHE A 125 21.36 -2.08 3.19
CA PHE A 125 20.66 -0.90 2.68
C PHE A 125 21.53 -0.28 1.58
N PRO A 126 20.96 0.23 0.48
CA PRO A 126 21.76 0.79 -0.60
C PRO A 126 22.50 2.04 -0.14
N GLU A 127 23.74 2.21 -0.63
CA GLU A 127 24.46 3.46 -0.46
C GLU A 127 23.58 4.65 -0.89
N THR A 128 23.45 5.64 -0.03
CA THR A 128 22.49 6.73 -0.21
C THR A 128 23.13 8.06 0.08
N PHE A 129 23.03 8.98 -0.87
CA PHE A 129 23.51 10.37 -0.74
C PHE A 129 22.33 11.32 -0.59
N LEU A 130 22.49 12.30 0.28
CA LEU A 130 21.50 13.36 0.52
C LEU A 130 21.71 14.58 -0.39
N THR A 131 22.80 14.60 -1.17
CA THR A 131 23.13 15.60 -2.18
C THR A 131 23.63 14.91 -3.44
N SER A 132 23.60 15.60 -4.58
CA SER A 132 24.14 15.07 -5.84
C SER A 132 25.69 15.17 -5.95
N ILE A 133 26.32 15.84 -4.98
CA ILE A 133 27.77 16.08 -5.02
C ILE A 133 28.53 14.76 -4.91
N GLY A 134 29.36 14.46 -5.91
CA GLY A 134 30.18 13.24 -5.93
C GLY A 134 29.43 11.97 -6.36
N VAL A 135 28.13 12.05 -6.65
CA VAL A 135 27.36 10.89 -7.12
C VAL A 135 27.65 10.61 -8.60
N PRO A 136 28.15 9.42 -8.96
CA PRO A 136 28.41 9.04 -10.36
C PRO A 136 27.15 9.16 -11.22
N THR A 137 27.30 9.74 -12.42
CA THR A 137 26.18 9.90 -13.38
C THR A 137 26.14 8.79 -14.45
N ASP A 138 26.74 7.65 -14.17
CA ASP A 138 26.87 6.49 -15.07
C ASP A 138 25.63 5.58 -15.09
N GLY A 139 24.58 5.95 -14.36
CA GLY A 139 23.37 5.14 -14.19
C GLY A 139 23.46 4.09 -13.08
N SER A 140 24.57 4.01 -12.34
CA SER A 140 24.69 3.11 -11.18
C SER A 140 23.88 3.58 -9.96
N PHE A 141 23.36 4.81 -10.01
CA PHE A 141 22.45 5.38 -9.01
C PHE A 141 21.10 5.72 -9.63
N ILE A 142 20.10 5.78 -8.77
CA ILE A 142 18.80 6.41 -9.05
C ILE A 142 18.68 7.69 -8.23
N VAL A 143 17.91 8.62 -8.75
CA VAL A 143 17.42 9.78 -8.00
C VAL A 143 15.95 9.57 -7.70
N LYS A 144 15.54 9.81 -6.46
CA LYS A 144 14.14 9.70 -6.05
C LYS A 144 13.73 10.86 -5.13
N PRO A 145 12.50 11.37 -5.24
CA PRO A 145 11.99 12.36 -4.29
C PRO A 145 11.94 11.77 -2.88
N ARG A 146 12.23 12.57 -1.86
CA ARG A 146 12.11 12.17 -0.43
C ARG A 146 10.66 11.93 -0.03
N SER A 147 9.75 12.71 -0.61
CA SER A 147 8.31 12.68 -0.33
C SER A 147 7.58 12.29 -1.61
N SER A 148 7.52 10.99 -1.89
CA SER A 148 6.77 10.45 -3.02
C SER A 148 6.05 9.16 -2.60
N ALA A 149 5.17 8.68 -3.46
CA ALA A 149 4.47 7.41 -3.29
C ALA A 149 4.42 6.67 -4.63
N GLY A 150 4.39 5.33 -4.57
CA GLY A 150 4.20 4.50 -5.76
C GLY A 150 5.31 4.60 -6.81
N GLY A 151 6.54 4.97 -6.43
CA GLY A 151 7.67 5.05 -7.36
C GLY A 151 7.66 6.28 -8.29
N GLN A 152 6.80 7.25 -8.04
CA GLN A 152 6.73 8.47 -8.86
C GLN A 152 7.99 9.31 -8.74
N GLY A 153 8.48 9.81 -9.87
CA GLY A 153 9.66 10.69 -9.92
C GLY A 153 11.01 9.97 -9.80
N ILE A 154 11.03 8.65 -9.71
CA ILE A 154 12.27 7.86 -9.73
C ILE A 154 12.84 7.84 -11.15
N ALA A 155 14.15 8.08 -11.26
CA ALA A 155 14.86 7.99 -12.53
C ALA A 155 16.30 7.51 -12.31
N ARG A 156 16.90 6.88 -13.35
CA ARG A 156 18.34 6.60 -13.36
C ARG A 156 19.10 7.93 -13.34
N TRP A 157 20.15 7.98 -12.50
CA TRP A 157 21.01 9.16 -12.39
C TRP A 157 22.04 9.13 -13.53
N THR A 158 21.79 9.93 -14.54
CA THR A 158 22.59 10.02 -15.77
C THR A 158 22.96 11.48 -16.04
N PRO A 159 23.92 11.78 -16.96
CA PRO A 159 24.25 13.16 -17.31
C PRO A 159 23.04 13.98 -17.77
N ALA A 160 22.05 13.36 -18.41
CA ALA A 160 20.80 14.02 -18.80
C ALA A 160 19.94 14.36 -17.57
N ALA A 161 19.81 13.44 -16.62
CA ALA A 161 19.07 13.67 -15.37
C ALA A 161 19.77 14.70 -14.47
N ALA A 162 21.09 14.76 -14.49
CA ALA A 162 21.89 15.71 -13.69
C ALA A 162 21.77 17.18 -14.18
N ARG A 163 21.33 17.39 -15.42
CA ARG A 163 21.07 18.74 -15.95
C ARG A 163 19.74 19.34 -15.48
N GLY A 164 18.86 18.52 -14.91
CA GLY A 164 17.60 19.00 -14.34
C GLY A 164 17.81 19.62 -12.95
N ASP A 165 16.95 20.57 -12.59
CA ASP A 165 16.98 21.17 -11.23
C ASP A 165 16.39 20.15 -10.22
N ARG A 166 17.29 19.46 -9.49
CA ARG A 166 16.94 18.49 -8.44
C ARG A 166 17.59 18.91 -7.14
N ALA A 167 16.85 19.66 -6.34
CA ALA A 167 17.37 20.17 -5.07
C ALA A 167 17.61 19.03 -4.06
N ALA A 168 18.73 19.07 -3.35
CA ALA A 168 19.08 18.12 -2.30
C ALA A 168 18.02 18.02 -1.18
N VAL A 169 17.31 19.12 -0.92
CA VAL A 169 16.23 19.15 0.09
C VAL A 169 15.06 18.22 -0.27
N THR A 170 14.81 18.03 -1.55
CA THR A 170 13.65 17.28 -2.05
C THR A 170 13.97 15.90 -2.61
N HIS A 171 15.24 15.58 -2.84
CA HIS A 171 15.68 14.34 -3.46
C HIS A 171 16.78 13.65 -2.66
N ILE A 172 16.92 12.34 -2.93
CA ILE A 172 18.07 11.51 -2.53
C ILE A 172 18.58 10.74 -3.75
N TRP A 173 19.85 10.37 -3.70
CA TRP A 173 20.52 9.53 -4.69
C TRP A 173 20.87 8.21 -4.04
N GLN A 174 20.34 7.14 -4.55
CA GLN A 174 20.50 5.81 -3.98
C GLN A 174 21.10 4.87 -5.01
N ARG A 175 22.08 4.06 -4.58
CA ARG A 175 22.68 3.06 -5.46
C ARG A 175 21.60 2.12 -6.00
N TRP A 176 21.65 1.85 -7.29
CA TRP A 176 20.81 0.84 -7.90
C TRP A 176 21.18 -0.54 -7.37
N VAL A 177 20.20 -1.35 -7.05
CA VAL A 177 20.35 -2.74 -6.61
C VAL A 177 19.64 -3.62 -7.62
N ASP A 178 20.38 -4.56 -8.21
CA ASP A 178 19.83 -5.56 -9.13
C ASP A 178 19.16 -6.69 -8.34
N GLY A 179 18.06 -7.21 -8.84
CA GLY A 179 17.32 -8.28 -8.23
C GLY A 179 15.82 -8.16 -8.41
N LEU A 180 15.08 -8.98 -7.67
CA LEU A 180 13.63 -9.02 -7.71
C LEU A 180 13.03 -8.04 -6.70
N PRO A 181 12.24 -7.04 -7.12
CA PRO A 181 11.57 -6.14 -6.20
C PRO A 181 10.46 -6.88 -5.43
N MET A 182 10.55 -6.86 -4.13
CA MET A 182 9.67 -7.57 -3.20
C MET A 182 9.13 -6.61 -2.14
N ALA A 183 8.02 -7.00 -1.52
CA ALA A 183 7.50 -6.37 -0.32
C ALA A 183 7.22 -7.42 0.75
N ALA A 184 7.54 -7.10 2.01
CA ALA A 184 7.15 -7.88 3.18
C ALA A 184 6.12 -7.11 3.99
N ALA A 185 5.09 -7.81 4.46
CA ALA A 185 4.06 -7.31 5.34
C ALA A 185 4.29 -7.80 6.77
N PHE A 186 4.41 -6.88 7.70
CA PHE A 186 4.53 -7.19 9.12
C PHE A 186 3.33 -6.63 9.89
N CYS A 187 2.98 -7.30 10.99
CA CYS A 187 2.17 -6.73 12.07
C CYS A 187 3.02 -6.70 13.33
N ILE A 188 3.20 -5.52 13.92
CA ILE A 188 4.03 -5.31 15.10
C ILE A 188 3.14 -4.93 16.28
N ALA A 189 3.19 -5.75 17.33
CA ALA A 189 2.43 -5.56 18.56
C ALA A 189 3.36 -5.80 19.77
N GLU A 190 3.37 -4.87 20.72
CA GLU A 190 4.12 -5.00 21.98
C GLU A 190 5.59 -5.40 21.76
N GLY A 191 6.25 -4.81 20.76
CA GLY A 191 7.64 -5.11 20.41
C GLY A 191 7.84 -6.41 19.62
N ASN A 192 6.80 -7.21 19.40
CA ASN A 192 6.89 -8.44 18.61
C ASN A 192 6.45 -8.19 17.15
N ALA A 193 7.26 -8.62 16.20
CA ALA A 193 6.96 -8.51 14.78
C ALA A 193 6.57 -9.88 14.19
N SER A 194 5.35 -9.96 13.68
CA SER A 194 4.85 -11.11 12.93
C SER A 194 4.96 -10.84 11.43
N LEU A 195 5.65 -11.67 10.68
CA LEU A 195 5.68 -11.64 9.22
C LEU A 195 4.37 -12.24 8.69
N MET A 196 3.53 -11.40 8.10
CA MET A 196 2.19 -11.78 7.63
C MET A 196 2.21 -12.37 6.22
N GLY A 197 3.16 -11.96 5.37
CA GLY A 197 3.30 -12.43 4.02
C GLY A 197 4.28 -11.59 3.20
N THR A 198 4.56 -12.07 2.00
CA THR A 198 5.41 -11.38 1.02
C THR A 198 4.75 -11.31 -0.34
N SER A 199 5.22 -10.41 -1.18
CA SER A 199 4.77 -10.28 -2.56
C SER A 199 5.90 -9.77 -3.46
N ARG A 200 5.91 -10.23 -4.71
CA ARG A 200 6.70 -9.61 -5.77
C ARG A 200 5.99 -8.35 -6.25
N GLN A 201 6.71 -7.25 -6.34
CA GLN A 201 6.17 -5.99 -6.86
C GLN A 201 6.22 -5.96 -8.39
N LEU A 202 5.21 -5.39 -8.99
CA LEU A 202 5.13 -5.07 -10.42
C LEU A 202 5.39 -3.58 -10.59
N LEU A 203 6.48 -3.26 -11.30
CA LEU A 203 6.95 -1.90 -11.50
C LEU A 203 7.00 -1.57 -12.99
N GLY A 204 6.39 -0.46 -13.42
CA GLY A 204 6.48 0.04 -14.77
C GLY A 204 5.99 -0.90 -15.85
N ALA A 205 5.05 -1.80 -15.56
CA ALA A 205 4.55 -2.77 -16.52
C ALA A 205 3.75 -2.08 -17.63
N ALA A 206 4.19 -2.26 -18.89
CA ALA A 206 3.57 -1.60 -20.05
C ALA A 206 2.10 -2.01 -20.25
N TRP A 207 1.75 -3.26 -19.93
CA TRP A 207 0.37 -3.76 -20.01
C TRP A 207 -0.57 -3.16 -18.94
N CYS A 208 -0.01 -2.45 -17.93
CA CYS A 208 -0.75 -1.60 -17.01
C CYS A 208 -0.82 -0.14 -17.46
N HIS A 209 -0.21 0.25 -18.56
CA HIS A 209 0.04 1.64 -18.97
C HIS A 209 0.85 2.43 -17.93
N ALA A 210 1.64 1.74 -17.11
CA ALA A 210 2.42 2.36 -16.04
C ALA A 210 3.71 2.99 -16.60
N VAL A 211 4.09 4.16 -16.06
CA VAL A 211 5.39 4.77 -16.36
C VAL A 211 6.52 3.99 -15.67
N PRO A 212 7.77 4.06 -16.17
CA PRO A 212 8.91 3.37 -15.55
C PRO A 212 8.99 3.62 -14.03
N HIS A 213 9.34 2.58 -13.28
CA HIS A 213 9.43 2.54 -11.81
C HIS A 213 8.12 2.76 -11.04
N ALA A 214 7.02 3.13 -11.68
CA ALA A 214 5.74 3.24 -10.99
C ALA A 214 5.27 1.86 -10.50
N TYR A 215 4.87 1.79 -9.23
CA TYR A 215 4.20 0.63 -8.68
C TYR A 215 2.86 0.45 -9.40
N CYS A 216 2.68 -0.70 -10.02
CA CYS A 216 1.46 -1.02 -10.75
C CYS A 216 0.82 -2.34 -10.32
N GLY A 217 1.25 -2.91 -9.21
CA GLY A 217 0.65 -4.11 -8.68
C GLY A 217 1.60 -5.03 -7.92
N SER A 218 1.12 -6.20 -7.57
CA SER A 218 1.89 -7.22 -6.86
C SER A 218 1.38 -8.62 -7.20
N VAL A 219 2.24 -9.61 -7.02
CA VAL A 219 1.93 -11.03 -7.04
C VAL A 219 2.29 -11.60 -5.68
N ALA A 220 1.35 -12.24 -4.99
CA ALA A 220 1.63 -12.88 -3.71
C ALA A 220 2.74 -13.92 -3.86
N ALA A 221 3.69 -13.92 -2.95
CA ALA A 221 4.76 -14.90 -2.86
C ALA A 221 4.60 -15.63 -1.53
N PRO A 222 4.18 -16.90 -1.54
CA PRO A 222 4.05 -17.68 -0.31
C PRO A 222 5.37 -17.75 0.45
N LEU A 223 5.33 -17.63 1.77
CA LEU A 223 6.55 -17.65 2.61
C LEU A 223 7.33 -18.96 2.42
N GLU A 224 6.61 -20.05 2.18
CA GLU A 224 7.15 -21.39 1.95
C GLU A 224 7.94 -21.49 0.64
N SER A 225 7.69 -20.59 -0.31
CA SER A 225 8.43 -20.52 -1.57
C SER A 225 9.76 -19.78 -1.47
N LEU A 226 9.98 -19.06 -0.36
CA LEU A 226 11.24 -18.36 -0.11
C LEU A 226 12.27 -19.30 0.53
N HIS A 227 13.54 -19.12 0.17
CA HIS A 227 14.62 -19.82 0.83
C HIS A 227 14.65 -19.51 2.35
N ASP A 228 15.01 -20.49 3.18
CA ASP A 228 15.03 -20.35 4.65
C ASP A 228 15.80 -19.12 5.11
N ARG A 229 16.98 -18.90 4.51
CA ARG A 229 17.80 -17.72 4.81
C ARG A 229 17.06 -16.40 4.62
N VAL A 230 16.24 -16.28 3.56
CA VAL A 230 15.45 -15.07 3.30
C VAL A 230 14.38 -14.90 4.38
N ARG A 231 13.70 -15.99 4.77
CA ARG A 231 12.70 -15.95 5.85
C ARG A 231 13.33 -15.54 7.19
N ASP A 232 14.48 -16.11 7.53
CA ASP A 232 15.20 -15.78 8.75
C ASP A 232 15.67 -14.33 8.79
N GLU A 233 16.15 -13.82 7.66
CA GLU A 233 16.57 -12.43 7.52
C GLU A 233 15.38 -11.48 7.62
N LEU A 234 14.21 -11.80 7.05
CA LEU A 234 12.98 -11.04 7.22
C LEU A 234 12.49 -11.05 8.68
N HIS A 235 12.53 -12.18 9.37
CA HIS A 235 12.19 -12.25 10.79
C HIS A 235 13.15 -11.40 11.66
N ARG A 236 14.45 -11.41 11.35
CA ARG A 236 15.44 -10.54 12.03
C ARG A 236 15.13 -9.06 11.76
N LEU A 237 14.81 -8.72 10.50
CA LEU A 237 14.44 -7.38 10.10
C LEU A 237 13.20 -6.89 10.87
N GLY A 238 12.14 -7.70 10.94
CA GLY A 238 10.93 -7.35 11.67
C GLY A 238 11.20 -7.03 13.14
N ARG A 239 11.96 -7.88 13.83
CA ARG A 239 12.39 -7.64 15.24
C ARG A 239 13.20 -6.35 15.37
N LEU A 240 14.19 -6.16 14.51
CA LEU A 240 15.00 -4.95 14.52
C LEU A 240 14.16 -3.67 14.37
N LEU A 241 13.18 -3.69 13.46
CA LEU A 241 12.31 -2.54 13.23
C LEU A 241 11.41 -2.27 14.45
N ALA A 242 10.89 -3.31 15.08
CA ALA A 242 10.11 -3.19 16.31
C ALA A 242 10.94 -2.57 17.45
N ASP A 243 12.11 -3.14 17.72
CA ASP A 243 12.98 -2.75 18.85
C ASP A 243 13.59 -1.35 18.64
N SER A 244 14.10 -1.05 17.43
CA SER A 244 14.87 0.18 17.21
C SER A 244 14.01 1.40 16.96
N PHE A 245 12.83 1.23 16.34
CA PHE A 245 11.97 2.36 15.97
C PHE A 245 10.69 2.46 16.80
N GLY A 246 10.31 1.40 17.52
CA GLY A 246 9.06 1.36 18.26
C GLY A 246 7.84 1.36 17.36
N LEU A 247 7.93 0.66 16.23
CA LEU A 247 6.82 0.55 15.27
C LEU A 247 5.67 -0.26 15.85
N ALA A 248 4.45 0.10 15.45
CA ALA A 248 3.23 -0.61 15.84
C ALA A 248 2.27 -0.76 14.64
N GLY A 249 1.43 -1.80 14.69
CA GLY A 249 0.45 -2.08 13.67
C GLY A 249 1.05 -2.71 12.41
N ALA A 250 0.35 -2.57 11.30
CA ALA A 250 0.79 -3.05 10.01
C ALA A 250 1.92 -2.17 9.45
N VAL A 251 3.01 -2.81 9.04
CA VAL A 251 4.22 -2.16 8.50
C VAL A 251 4.64 -2.89 7.23
N GLY A 252 4.78 -2.15 6.13
CA GLY A 252 5.32 -2.67 4.88
C GLY A 252 6.81 -2.38 4.75
N VAL A 253 7.58 -3.34 4.24
CA VAL A 253 8.99 -3.15 3.91
C VAL A 253 9.22 -3.52 2.47
N ASP A 254 9.75 -2.59 1.69
CA ASP A 254 10.15 -2.82 0.32
C ASP A 254 11.63 -3.23 0.29
N PHE A 255 11.96 -4.29 -0.43
CA PHE A 255 13.32 -4.81 -0.53
C PHE A 255 13.60 -5.40 -1.92
N ILE A 256 14.87 -5.51 -2.25
CA ILE A 256 15.34 -6.27 -3.42
C ILE A 256 15.87 -7.62 -2.96
N LEU A 257 15.33 -8.68 -3.55
CA LEU A 257 15.83 -10.04 -3.39
C LEU A 257 16.90 -10.29 -4.46
N GLY A 258 18.15 -10.45 -4.02
CA GLY A 258 19.27 -10.76 -4.88
C GLY A 258 19.27 -12.22 -5.34
N ALA A 259 19.99 -12.52 -6.40
CA ALA A 259 20.17 -13.88 -6.92
C ALA A 259 20.93 -14.82 -5.93
N ASP A 260 21.60 -14.24 -4.93
CA ASP A 260 22.30 -14.92 -3.83
C ASP A 260 21.43 -15.11 -2.57
N ASP A 261 20.11 -14.98 -2.71
CA ASP A 261 19.14 -15.00 -1.62
C ASP A 261 19.42 -13.95 -0.52
N SER A 262 20.09 -12.87 -0.86
CA SER A 262 20.26 -11.74 0.04
C SER A 262 19.10 -10.76 -0.09
N ILE A 263 18.71 -10.12 1.01
CA ILE A 263 17.76 -9.01 0.97
C ILE A 263 18.50 -7.67 1.10
N THR A 264 18.09 -6.67 0.32
CA THR A 264 18.51 -5.28 0.46
C THR A 264 17.27 -4.43 0.69
N VAL A 265 17.11 -3.90 1.89
CA VAL A 265 15.96 -3.06 2.27
C VAL A 265 16.04 -1.75 1.51
N ILE A 266 14.94 -1.34 0.87
CA ILE A 266 14.87 -0.10 0.09
C ILE A 266 14.10 0.99 0.84
N GLU A 267 13.03 0.60 1.53
CA GLU A 267 12.12 1.53 2.20
C GLU A 267 11.30 0.81 3.26
N VAL A 268 10.98 1.52 4.33
CA VAL A 268 10.02 1.08 5.35
C VAL A 268 8.80 1.99 5.31
N ASN A 269 7.63 1.39 5.18
CA ASN A 269 6.33 2.05 5.17
C ASN A 269 5.62 1.78 6.50
N PRO A 270 5.60 2.72 7.47
CA PRO A 270 5.07 2.49 8.81
C PRO A 270 3.53 2.55 8.86
N ARG A 271 2.88 1.80 7.98
CA ARG A 271 1.42 1.78 7.75
C ARG A 271 1.00 0.59 6.90
N PRO A 272 -0.31 0.28 6.79
CA PRO A 272 -0.83 -0.64 5.80
C PRO A 272 -0.43 -0.25 4.37
N THR A 273 0.04 -1.21 3.57
CA THR A 273 0.45 -1.00 2.18
C THR A 273 -0.49 -1.71 1.20
N ALA A 274 -0.46 -1.28 -0.05
CA ALA A 274 -1.35 -1.81 -1.09
C ALA A 274 -1.19 -3.33 -1.32
N SER A 275 0.01 -3.88 -1.14
CA SER A 275 0.29 -5.32 -1.29
C SER A 275 -0.33 -6.18 -0.18
N MET A 276 -0.63 -5.61 0.97
CA MET A 276 -1.22 -6.35 2.11
C MET A 276 -2.63 -6.85 1.80
N GLU A 277 -3.35 -6.21 0.88
CA GLU A 277 -4.64 -6.71 0.40
C GLU A 277 -4.53 -8.11 -0.23
N LEU A 278 -3.38 -8.47 -0.83
CA LEU A 278 -3.15 -9.82 -1.33
C LEU A 278 -2.94 -10.83 -0.20
N VAL A 279 -2.29 -10.42 0.89
CA VAL A 279 -2.13 -11.25 2.10
C VAL A 279 -3.50 -11.54 2.69
N GLU A 280 -4.35 -10.53 2.82
CA GLU A 280 -5.71 -10.68 3.34
C GLU A 280 -6.55 -11.61 2.45
N ARG A 281 -6.49 -11.43 1.12
CA ARG A 281 -7.19 -12.32 0.17
C ARG A 281 -6.70 -13.76 0.24
N ALA A 282 -5.39 -13.96 0.39
CA ALA A 282 -4.82 -15.29 0.44
C ALA A 282 -5.12 -16.04 1.74
N THR A 283 -5.23 -15.33 2.87
CA THR A 283 -5.31 -15.92 4.21
C THR A 283 -6.68 -15.76 4.88
N GLY A 284 -7.53 -14.86 4.37
CA GLY A 284 -8.78 -14.48 5.03
C GLY A 284 -8.57 -13.58 6.27
N ARG A 285 -7.34 -13.32 6.70
CA ARG A 285 -7.03 -12.46 7.86
C ARG A 285 -7.19 -10.99 7.53
N SER A 286 -8.08 -10.29 8.21
CA SER A 286 -8.20 -8.84 8.06
C SER A 286 -6.93 -8.12 8.50
N ILE A 287 -6.29 -7.41 7.57
CA ILE A 287 -5.13 -6.56 7.85
C ILE A 287 -5.52 -5.42 8.80
N ALA A 288 -6.70 -4.84 8.63
CA ALA A 288 -7.19 -3.79 9.52
C ALA A 288 -7.42 -4.33 10.94
N ALA A 289 -8.00 -5.53 11.09
CA ALA A 289 -8.17 -6.14 12.40
C ALA A 289 -6.83 -6.32 13.12
N ALA A 290 -5.82 -6.87 12.43
CA ALA A 290 -4.49 -7.04 12.98
C ALA A 290 -3.84 -5.68 13.33
N HIS A 291 -3.94 -4.69 12.44
CA HIS A 291 -3.40 -3.34 12.64
C HIS A 291 -4.01 -2.65 13.86
N PHE A 292 -5.34 -2.58 13.91
CA PHE A 292 -6.04 -1.90 15.01
C PHE A 292 -5.82 -2.62 16.34
N ALA A 293 -5.86 -3.96 16.37
CA ALA A 293 -5.57 -4.73 17.59
C ALA A 293 -4.15 -4.48 18.11
N ALA A 294 -3.16 -4.47 17.23
CA ALA A 294 -1.76 -4.18 17.57
C ALA A 294 -1.57 -2.74 18.10
N CYS A 295 -2.48 -1.83 17.78
CA CYS A 295 -2.51 -0.45 18.27
C CYS A 295 -3.42 -0.25 19.49
N GLY A 296 -3.93 -1.33 20.11
CA GLY A 296 -4.77 -1.26 21.32
C GLY A 296 -6.28 -1.10 21.06
N PHE A 297 -6.73 -1.29 19.81
CA PHE A 297 -8.13 -1.20 19.41
C PHE A 297 -8.61 -2.55 18.87
N PRO A 298 -9.11 -3.47 19.74
CA PRO A 298 -9.49 -4.81 19.29
C PRO A 298 -10.67 -4.77 18.31
N PRO A 299 -10.73 -5.69 17.32
CA PRO A 299 -11.81 -5.75 16.36
C PRO A 299 -13.13 -6.18 17.03
N PRO A 300 -14.28 -5.66 16.54
CA PRO A 300 -15.60 -6.05 17.06
C PRO A 300 -15.94 -7.51 16.80
N VAL A 301 -15.44 -8.06 15.69
CA VAL A 301 -15.63 -9.46 15.33
C VAL A 301 -14.29 -10.17 15.46
N PRO A 302 -14.24 -11.32 16.15
CA PRO A 302 -13.02 -12.12 16.22
C PRO A 302 -12.50 -12.45 14.81
N PRO A 303 -11.17 -12.47 14.61
CA PRO A 303 -10.61 -12.84 13.32
C PRO A 303 -11.10 -14.23 12.88
N ALA A 304 -11.49 -14.35 11.62
CA ALA A 304 -11.77 -15.66 11.04
C ALA A 304 -10.52 -16.56 11.14
N ALA A 305 -10.75 -17.87 11.24
CA ALA A 305 -9.65 -18.83 11.15
C ALA A 305 -8.96 -18.69 9.78
N ASP A 306 -7.65 -18.91 9.76
CA ASP A 306 -6.88 -18.87 8.53
C ASP A 306 -7.41 -19.89 7.52
N ALA A 307 -7.75 -19.40 6.36
CA ALA A 307 -8.14 -20.22 5.24
C ALA A 307 -7.31 -19.79 4.02
N PHE A 308 -6.35 -20.61 3.62
CA PHE A 308 -5.62 -20.34 2.38
C PHE A 308 -6.59 -20.50 1.20
N THR A 309 -6.80 -19.41 0.46
CA THR A 309 -7.74 -19.36 -0.66
C THR A 309 -7.05 -19.43 -2.03
N GLY A 310 -5.72 -19.50 -2.08
CA GLY A 310 -4.94 -19.57 -3.31
C GLY A 310 -3.96 -18.40 -3.46
N ILE A 311 -3.24 -18.39 -4.56
CA ILE A 311 -2.26 -17.34 -4.88
C ILE A 311 -2.95 -16.19 -5.58
N TRP A 312 -2.84 -15.01 -5.02
CA TRP A 312 -3.48 -13.80 -5.54
C TRP A 312 -2.47 -12.85 -6.17
N SER A 313 -2.92 -12.16 -7.20
CA SER A 313 -2.20 -11.07 -7.82
C SER A 313 -3.13 -9.89 -8.09
N LYS A 314 -2.56 -8.67 -8.14
CA LYS A 314 -3.30 -7.46 -8.50
C LYS A 314 -2.50 -6.57 -9.41
N ALA A 315 -3.22 -5.82 -10.25
CA ALA A 315 -2.67 -4.78 -11.09
C ALA A 315 -3.51 -3.51 -11.01
N ILE A 316 -2.84 -2.37 -11.02
CA ILE A 316 -3.46 -1.05 -11.18
C ILE A 316 -3.34 -0.69 -12.65
N LEU A 317 -4.47 -0.52 -13.32
CA LEU A 317 -4.53 -0.06 -14.71
C LEU A 317 -4.54 1.46 -14.72
N PHE A 318 -3.62 2.06 -15.47
CA PHE A 318 -3.49 3.51 -15.59
C PHE A 318 -4.11 4.02 -16.89
N ALA A 319 -4.54 5.28 -16.89
CA ALA A 319 -5.10 5.95 -18.04
C ALA A 319 -4.01 6.17 -19.12
N PRO A 320 -4.14 5.58 -20.33
CA PRO A 320 -3.17 5.77 -21.41
C PRO A 320 -3.24 7.18 -22.01
N GLN A 321 -4.38 7.84 -21.84
CA GLN A 321 -4.70 9.20 -22.29
C GLN A 321 -5.64 9.86 -21.28
N ASN A 322 -6.05 11.10 -21.51
CA ASN A 322 -7.13 11.70 -20.71
C ASN A 322 -8.43 10.95 -20.99
N LEU A 323 -9.10 10.52 -19.93
CA LEU A 323 -10.32 9.71 -20.01
C LEU A 323 -11.46 10.41 -19.28
N THR A 324 -12.66 10.31 -19.83
CA THR A 324 -13.90 10.55 -19.09
C THR A 324 -14.54 9.20 -18.78
N ILE A 325 -14.80 8.95 -17.53
CA ILE A 325 -15.43 7.71 -17.05
C ILE A 325 -16.94 7.86 -17.26
N ASP A 326 -17.48 7.22 -18.27
CA ASP A 326 -18.91 7.15 -18.51
C ASP A 326 -19.49 5.80 -18.13
N GLU A 327 -20.79 5.71 -18.01
CA GLU A 327 -21.48 4.46 -17.65
C GLU A 327 -21.26 3.34 -18.69
N PRO A 328 -21.24 3.60 -20.03
CA PRO A 328 -20.89 2.60 -21.02
C PRO A 328 -19.48 1.99 -20.83
N LEU A 329 -18.48 2.80 -20.48
CA LEU A 329 -17.12 2.30 -20.16
C LEU A 329 -17.13 1.42 -18.92
N LEU A 330 -17.77 1.86 -17.83
CA LEU A 330 -17.87 1.08 -16.60
C LEU A 330 -18.58 -0.26 -16.85
N GLN A 331 -19.68 -0.27 -17.58
CA GLN A 331 -20.37 -1.52 -17.94
C GLN A 331 -19.52 -2.44 -18.78
N ARG A 332 -18.69 -1.90 -19.69
CA ARG A 332 -17.74 -2.68 -20.48
C ARG A 332 -16.64 -3.29 -19.62
N LEU A 333 -16.04 -2.51 -18.71
CA LEU A 333 -15.05 -2.99 -17.76
C LEU A 333 -15.64 -4.10 -16.88
N ARG A 334 -16.85 -3.93 -16.37
CA ARG A 334 -17.58 -4.92 -15.60
C ARG A 334 -17.82 -6.21 -16.37
N ARG A 335 -18.27 -6.16 -17.60
CA ARG A 335 -18.49 -7.36 -18.44
C ARG A 335 -17.20 -8.13 -18.70
N LEU A 336 -16.11 -7.46 -18.98
CA LEU A 336 -14.81 -8.09 -19.26
C LEU A 336 -14.11 -8.64 -18.03
N ALA A 337 -14.45 -8.14 -16.84
CA ALA A 337 -13.90 -8.62 -15.58
C ALA A 337 -14.59 -9.89 -15.05
N GLN A 338 -15.55 -10.45 -15.79
CA GLN A 338 -16.25 -11.65 -15.35
C GLN A 338 -15.29 -12.84 -15.08
N PRO A 339 -15.52 -13.64 -14.02
CA PRO A 339 -16.55 -13.44 -13.02
C PRO A 339 -16.32 -12.16 -12.21
N TRP A 340 -17.39 -11.43 -11.92
CA TRP A 340 -17.36 -10.17 -11.15
C TRP A 340 -16.88 -10.35 -9.72
N THR A 341 -17.14 -11.53 -9.16
CA THR A 341 -16.58 -12.04 -7.92
C THR A 341 -15.94 -13.39 -8.19
N HIS A 342 -14.93 -13.76 -7.42
CA HIS A 342 -14.43 -15.12 -7.37
C HIS A 342 -15.37 -15.99 -6.51
N ASP A 343 -15.24 -17.32 -6.61
CA ASP A 343 -16.09 -18.27 -5.87
C ASP A 343 -16.01 -18.10 -4.34
N ASP A 344 -14.95 -17.46 -3.85
CA ASP A 344 -14.72 -17.12 -2.45
C ASP A 344 -15.35 -15.78 -2.01
N GLY A 345 -16.11 -15.13 -2.88
CA GLY A 345 -16.78 -13.86 -2.60
C GLY A 345 -15.88 -12.62 -2.74
N TRP A 346 -14.59 -12.76 -3.12
CA TRP A 346 -13.72 -11.62 -3.35
C TRP A 346 -13.98 -10.96 -4.71
N PRO A 347 -14.08 -9.60 -4.77
CA PRO A 347 -14.32 -8.92 -6.04
C PRO A 347 -13.11 -9.03 -6.97
N ALA A 348 -13.39 -9.19 -8.28
CA ALA A 348 -12.38 -9.21 -9.33
C ALA A 348 -11.81 -7.82 -9.66
N LEU A 349 -12.57 -6.77 -9.35
CA LEU A 349 -12.20 -5.36 -9.52
C LEU A 349 -12.34 -4.60 -8.21
N ALA A 350 -11.55 -3.55 -8.06
CA ALA A 350 -11.64 -2.59 -6.97
C ALA A 350 -11.13 -1.21 -7.42
N ASP A 351 -11.21 -0.23 -6.52
CA ASP A 351 -10.87 1.16 -6.82
C ASP A 351 -11.64 1.63 -8.07
N ILE A 352 -12.96 1.41 -8.05
CA ILE A 352 -13.86 1.64 -9.19
C ILE A 352 -14.17 3.13 -9.27
N PRO A 353 -13.82 3.81 -10.37
CA PRO A 353 -14.05 5.24 -10.49
C PRO A 353 -15.54 5.58 -10.57
N GLN A 354 -15.90 6.79 -10.19
CA GLN A 354 -17.27 7.29 -10.28
C GLN A 354 -17.63 7.67 -11.74
N PRO A 355 -18.88 7.44 -12.19
CA PRO A 355 -19.37 7.98 -13.44
C PRO A 355 -19.23 9.50 -13.49
N GLY A 356 -18.84 10.06 -14.64
CA GLY A 356 -18.62 11.50 -14.84
C GLY A 356 -17.22 12.00 -14.44
N GLN A 357 -16.41 11.17 -13.78
CA GLN A 357 -15.05 11.53 -13.39
C GLN A 357 -14.13 11.67 -14.61
N THR A 358 -13.29 12.70 -14.61
CA THR A 358 -12.25 12.88 -15.62
C THR A 358 -10.89 12.52 -15.03
N LEU A 359 -10.17 11.62 -15.67
CA LEU A 359 -8.84 11.16 -15.27
C LEU A 359 -7.81 11.62 -16.29
N ALA A 360 -6.80 12.32 -15.83
CA ALA A 360 -5.66 12.68 -16.67
C ALA A 360 -4.82 11.44 -17.03
N ARG A 361 -4.12 11.49 -18.15
CA ARG A 361 -3.13 10.47 -18.54
C ARG A 361 -2.19 10.13 -17.37
N GLY A 362 -1.95 8.83 -17.16
CA GLY A 362 -1.08 8.31 -16.10
C GLY A 362 -1.71 8.28 -14.71
N ARG A 363 -2.98 8.65 -14.56
CA ARG A 363 -3.72 8.45 -13.30
C ARG A 363 -4.23 7.01 -13.21
N PRO A 364 -4.27 6.41 -12.00
CA PRO A 364 -4.89 5.10 -11.80
C PRO A 364 -6.37 5.15 -12.18
N VAL A 365 -6.85 4.11 -12.84
CA VAL A 365 -8.25 3.98 -13.28
C VAL A 365 -8.97 2.95 -12.42
N ILE A 366 -8.39 1.76 -12.26
CA ILE A 366 -9.06 0.63 -11.59
C ILE A 366 -8.01 -0.38 -11.16
N THR A 367 -8.28 -1.09 -10.07
CA THR A 367 -7.49 -2.24 -9.62
C THR A 367 -8.15 -3.54 -10.07
N ILE A 368 -7.35 -4.45 -10.62
CA ILE A 368 -7.75 -5.73 -11.18
C ILE A 368 -7.09 -6.85 -10.37
N PHE A 369 -7.83 -7.90 -10.05
CA PHE A 369 -7.32 -9.06 -9.35
C PHE A 369 -7.39 -10.32 -10.20
N ALA A 370 -6.46 -11.22 -9.94
CA ALA A 370 -6.50 -12.58 -10.44
C ALA A 370 -6.08 -13.56 -9.34
N ARG A 371 -6.59 -14.77 -9.42
CA ARG A 371 -6.25 -15.89 -8.55
C ARG A 371 -5.74 -17.04 -9.40
N GLY A 372 -4.73 -17.75 -8.91
CA GLY A 372 -4.14 -18.90 -9.55
C GLY A 372 -3.68 -19.96 -8.56
N GLU A 373 -3.18 -21.06 -9.08
CA GLU A 373 -2.63 -22.17 -8.31
C GLU A 373 -1.15 -21.94 -7.96
N SER A 374 -0.44 -21.10 -8.74
CA SER A 374 0.93 -20.68 -8.49
C SER A 374 1.07 -19.17 -8.72
N PRO A 375 2.18 -18.55 -8.25
CA PRO A 375 2.47 -17.15 -8.55
C PRO A 375 2.53 -16.87 -10.06
N GLU A 376 3.07 -17.79 -10.86
CA GLU A 376 3.19 -17.68 -12.32
C GLU A 376 1.80 -17.75 -12.99
N ASP A 377 0.95 -18.71 -12.58
CA ASP A 377 -0.43 -18.85 -13.08
C ASP A 377 -1.27 -17.63 -12.72
N SER A 378 -1.23 -17.19 -11.46
CA SER A 378 -1.93 -15.99 -11.01
C SER A 378 -1.47 -14.75 -11.80
N HIS A 379 -0.15 -14.58 -12.02
CA HIS A 379 0.40 -13.48 -12.80
C HIS A 379 -0.03 -13.56 -14.27
N ALA A 380 0.04 -14.73 -14.90
CA ALA A 380 -0.39 -14.89 -16.30
C ALA A 380 -1.87 -14.52 -16.51
N ARG A 381 -2.73 -14.96 -15.60
CA ARG A 381 -4.17 -14.61 -15.59
C ARG A 381 -4.38 -13.11 -15.40
N LEU A 382 -3.59 -12.49 -14.50
CA LEU A 382 -3.63 -11.05 -14.27
C LEU A 382 -3.26 -10.27 -15.52
N VAL A 383 -2.16 -10.63 -16.19
CA VAL A 383 -1.70 -9.99 -17.44
C VAL A 383 -2.79 -10.09 -18.51
N ALA A 384 -3.34 -11.28 -18.75
CA ALA A 384 -4.38 -11.49 -19.74
C ALA A 384 -5.62 -10.62 -19.47
N ARG A 385 -6.11 -10.61 -18.22
CA ARG A 385 -7.27 -9.83 -17.80
C ARG A 385 -7.01 -8.32 -17.92
N THR A 386 -5.87 -7.86 -17.44
CA THR A 386 -5.51 -6.43 -17.47
C THR A 386 -5.32 -5.92 -18.89
N THR A 387 -4.71 -6.72 -19.78
CA THR A 387 -4.55 -6.37 -21.21
C THR A 387 -5.93 -6.24 -21.88
N SER A 388 -6.85 -7.16 -21.63
CA SER A 388 -8.23 -7.09 -22.17
C SER A 388 -8.99 -5.86 -21.70
N LEU A 389 -8.85 -5.50 -20.41
CA LEU A 389 -9.47 -4.30 -19.83
C LEU A 389 -8.79 -3.02 -20.34
N GLY A 390 -7.47 -3.03 -20.47
CA GLY A 390 -6.68 -1.90 -20.99
C GLY A 390 -7.06 -1.51 -22.42
N ALA A 391 -7.38 -2.49 -23.27
CA ALA A 391 -7.86 -2.25 -24.62
C ALA A 391 -9.18 -1.44 -24.69
N CYS A 392 -9.92 -1.35 -23.58
CA CYS A 392 -11.13 -0.54 -23.50
C CYS A 392 -10.88 0.93 -23.21
N LEU A 393 -9.66 1.26 -22.79
CA LEU A 393 -9.26 2.63 -22.40
C LEU A 393 -8.57 3.38 -23.55
N SER A 394 -8.36 2.72 -24.68
CA SER A 394 -7.68 3.24 -25.88
C SER A 394 -8.64 3.99 -26.77
#